data_be9dbc39ae5d987c9cc5b42f607a5f8c
#
_entry.id   be9dbc39ae5d987c9cc5b42f607a5f8c
#
_cell.length_a   1.000
_cell.length_b   1.000
_cell.length_c   1.000
_cell.angle_alpha   90.00
_cell.angle_beta   90.00
_cell.angle_gamma   90.00
#
_symmetry.space_group_name_H-M   'P 1'
#
loop_
_entity.id
_entity.type
_entity.pdbx_description
1 polymer ?
#
loop_
_entity_poly.entity_id
_entity_poly.type
_entity_poly.pdbx_seq_one_letter_code
_entity_poly.pdbx_strand_id
1 'polypeptide(L)' 'MNAVGHYINVSLYQAIDKVKVFEGDLTAFDGETLKMTYLDKTQQKTVTIPYKMVAKARLAVKL' A
#
# COMPACT_ATOMS: atom_id res chain seq x y z
N MET A 1 -16.89 -6.19 6.56
CA MET A 1 -15.70 -5.33 6.47
C MET A 1 -15.28 -5.22 5.01
N ASN A 2 -15.04 -4.04 4.54
CA ASN A 2 -14.70 -3.84 3.15
C ASN A 2 -13.17 -3.89 2.97
N ALA A 3 -12.72 -3.76 1.72
CA ALA A 3 -11.30 -3.85 1.41
C ALA A 3 -10.49 -2.72 2.06
N VAL A 4 -11.12 -1.57 2.24
CA VAL A 4 -10.48 -0.46 2.94
C VAL A 4 -10.34 -0.84 4.41
N GLY A 5 -9.16 -0.62 4.95
CA GLY A 5 -8.87 -1.00 6.32
C GLY A 5 -8.16 -2.35 6.44
N HIS A 6 -7.99 -3.05 5.33
CA HIS A 6 -7.22 -4.30 5.36
C HIS A 6 -5.73 -4.01 5.25
N TYR A 7 -4.96 -4.82 5.94
CA TYR A 7 -3.51 -4.76 5.85
C TYR A 7 -3.09 -5.48 4.57
N ILE A 8 -2.38 -4.80 3.69
CA ILE A 8 -1.99 -5.35 2.41
C ILE A 8 -0.49 -5.18 2.17
N ASN A 9 0.01 -6.03 1.29
CA ASN A 9 1.39 -5.97 0.83
C ASN A 9 1.36 -5.70 -0.66
N VAL A 10 2.00 -4.62 -1.08
CA VAL A 10 2.01 -4.18 -2.47
C VAL A 10 3.44 -4.16 -2.97
N SER A 11 3.69 -4.89 -4.07
CA SER A 11 4.97 -4.86 -4.76
C SER A 11 4.84 -4.02 -6.01
N LEU A 12 5.85 -3.23 -6.30
CA LEU A 12 5.82 -2.29 -7.41
C LEU A 12 6.79 -2.70 -8.51
N TYR A 13 6.49 -2.29 -9.73
CA TYR A 13 7.43 -2.47 -10.84
C TYR A 13 8.65 -1.58 -10.68
N GLN A 14 8.46 -0.38 -10.14
CA GLN A 14 9.53 0.56 -9.92
C GLN A 14 9.46 1.06 -8.49
N ALA A 15 10.63 1.34 -7.92
CA ALA A 15 10.69 1.87 -6.58
C ALA A 15 10.09 3.27 -6.53
N ILE A 16 9.28 3.51 -5.52
CA ILE A 16 8.81 4.84 -5.18
C ILE A 16 9.56 5.23 -3.91
N ASP A 17 10.28 6.34 -4.00
CA ASP A 17 11.07 6.82 -2.86
C ASP A 17 12.02 5.72 -2.37
N LYS A 18 12.63 5.01 -3.32
CA LYS A 18 13.60 3.93 -3.07
C LYS A 18 12.99 2.70 -2.42
N VAL A 19 11.66 2.59 -2.44
CA VAL A 19 10.97 1.45 -1.83
C VAL A 19 10.11 0.78 -2.89
N LYS A 20 10.34 -0.51 -3.10
CA LYS A 20 9.59 -1.31 -4.06
C LYS A 20 8.42 -2.05 -3.45
N VAL A 21 8.45 -2.27 -2.15
CA VAL A 21 7.41 -3.01 -1.46
C VAL A 21 6.88 -2.18 -0.33
N PHE A 22 5.56 -1.99 -0.32
CA PHE A 22 4.90 -1.28 0.76
C PHE A 22 3.97 -2.23 1.49
N GLU A 23 4.02 -2.18 2.81
CA GLU A 23 3.10 -2.92 3.66
C GLU A 23 2.39 -1.94 4.56
N GLY A 24 1.08 -2.02 4.59
CA GLY A 24 0.30 -1.12 5.42
C GLY A 24 -1.18 -1.29 5.17
N ASP A 25 -1.95 -0.40 5.77
CA ASP A 25 -3.39 -0.43 5.66
C ASP A 25 -3.82 0.29 4.39
N LEU A 26 -4.69 -0.36 3.63
CA LEU A 26 -5.30 0.27 2.48
C LEU A 26 -6.37 1.24 2.97
N THR A 27 -6.17 2.53 2.69
CA THR A 27 -7.11 3.55 3.16
C THR A 27 -8.11 3.94 2.08
N ALA A 28 -7.72 3.84 0.81
CA ALA A 28 -8.64 4.18 -0.27
C ALA A 28 -8.14 3.59 -1.58
N PHE A 29 -9.06 3.32 -2.47
CA PHE A 29 -8.75 2.83 -3.81
C PHE A 29 -9.85 3.32 -4.74
N ASP A 30 -9.47 4.12 -5.73
CA ASP A 30 -10.45 4.71 -6.66
C ASP A 30 -10.48 4.02 -8.02
N GLY A 31 -9.76 2.91 -8.18
CA GLY A 31 -9.67 2.20 -9.44
C GLY A 31 -8.42 2.52 -10.23
N GLU A 32 -7.80 3.64 -9.97
CA GLU A 32 -6.58 4.04 -10.67
C GLU A 32 -5.41 4.23 -9.71
N THR A 33 -5.68 4.64 -8.49
CA THR A 33 -4.63 4.84 -7.48
C THR A 33 -5.04 4.22 -6.16
N LEU A 34 -4.03 3.73 -5.47
CA LEU A 34 -4.18 3.21 -4.12
C LEU A 34 -3.64 4.23 -3.13
N LYS A 35 -4.34 4.40 -2.03
CA LYS A 35 -3.80 5.14 -0.89
C LYS A 35 -3.57 4.18 0.24
N MET A 36 -2.35 4.14 0.73
CA MET A 36 -1.97 3.26 1.81
C MET A 36 -1.37 4.07 2.94
N THR A 37 -1.65 3.67 4.15
CA THR A 37 -1.02 4.23 5.33
C THR A 37 -0.09 3.17 5.90
N TYR A 38 1.17 3.53 6.07
CA TYR A 38 2.17 2.64 6.63
C TYR A 38 2.89 3.32 7.76
N LEU A 39 3.51 2.51 8.59
CA LEU A 39 4.24 3.02 9.74
C LEU A 39 5.72 3.09 9.39
N ASP A 40 6.28 4.30 9.49
CA ASP A 40 7.70 4.53 9.30
C ASP A 40 8.29 4.90 10.65
N LYS A 41 8.92 3.92 11.30
CA LYS A 41 9.40 4.05 12.68
C LYS A 41 8.22 4.30 13.60
N THR A 42 8.04 5.55 14.04
CA THR A 42 6.93 5.90 14.92
C THR A 42 5.93 6.81 14.25
N GLN A 43 6.10 7.06 12.95
CA GLN A 43 5.26 7.99 12.22
C GLN A 43 4.38 7.26 11.22
N GLN A 44 3.12 7.65 11.17
CA GLN A 44 2.22 7.19 10.13
C GLN A 44 2.39 8.04 8.89
N LYS A 45 2.57 7.38 7.76
CA LYS A 45 2.70 8.07 6.48
C LYS A 45 1.72 7.49 5.48
N THR A 46 1.22 8.34 4.62
CA THR A 46 0.31 7.94 3.55
C THR A 46 1.04 8.03 2.22
N VAL A 47 0.92 6.99 1.42
CA VAL A 47 1.50 6.97 0.09
C VAL A 47 0.39 6.76 -0.93
N THR A 48 0.51 7.44 -2.07
CA THR A 48 -0.39 7.24 -3.19
C THR A 48 0.37 6.50 -4.28
N ILE A 49 -0.17 5.37 -4.71
CA ILE A 49 0.50 4.49 -5.67
C ILE A 49 -0.40 4.33 -6.89
N PRO A 50 0.07 4.71 -8.09
CA PRO A 50 -0.70 4.44 -9.30
C PRO A 50 -0.85 2.93 -9.49
N TYR A 51 -2.06 2.49 -9.75
CA TYR A 51 -2.34 1.05 -9.86
C TYR A 51 -1.51 0.40 -10.96
N LYS A 52 -1.23 1.15 -12.03
CA LYS A 52 -0.42 0.63 -13.13
C LYS A 52 1.01 0.29 -12.72
N MET A 53 1.47 0.85 -11.61
CA MET A 53 2.80 0.54 -11.09
C MET A 53 2.80 -0.65 -10.14
N VAL A 54 1.63 -1.13 -9.78
CA VAL A 54 1.50 -2.26 -8.87
C VAL A 54 1.78 -3.55 -9.64
N ALA A 55 2.84 -4.24 -9.25
CA ALA A 55 3.16 -5.53 -9.83
C ALA A 55 2.34 -6.63 -9.17
N LYS A 56 2.27 -6.58 -7.85
CA LYS A 56 1.49 -7.55 -7.07
C LYS A 56 0.90 -6.86 -5.86
N ALA A 57 -0.30 -7.26 -5.51
CA ALA A 57 -0.93 -6.80 -4.28
C ALA A 57 -1.65 -7.98 -3.66
N ARG A 58 -1.50 -8.15 -2.37
CA ARG A 58 -2.15 -9.26 -1.66
C ARG A 58 -2.39 -8.86 -0.23
N LEU A 59 -3.34 -9.54 0.37
CA LEU A 59 -3.62 -9.35 1.78
C LEU A 59 -2.48 -9.92 2.61
N ALA A 60 -2.07 -9.16 3.60
CA ALA A 60 -1.08 -9.60 4.56
C ALA A 60 -1.76 -9.78 5.91
N VAL A 61 -1.17 -10.64 6.72
CA VAL A 61 -1.70 -10.87 8.06
C VAL A 61 -0.92 -10.00 9.04
N LYS A 62 -1.66 -9.20 9.77
CA LYS A 62 -1.06 -8.35 10.79
C LYS A 62 -1.12 -9.10 12.11
N LEU A 63 0.02 -9.55 12.54
CA LEU A 63 0.15 -10.31 13.78
C LEU A 63 0.44 -9.42 14.98
#